data_292b746f45ec1b8dc7b2ccd9c1c5b18b
#
_entry.id   292b746f45ec1b8dc7b2ccd9c1c5b18b
#
_cell.length_a   1.000
_cell.length_b   1.000
_cell.length_c   1.000
_cell.angle_alpha   90.00
_cell.angle_beta   90.00
_cell.angle_gamma   90.00
#
_symmetry.space_group_name_H-M   'P 1'
#
loop_
_entity.id
_entity.type
_entity.pdbx_description
1 polymer ?
#
loop_
_entity_poly.entity_id
_entity_poly.type
_entity_poly.pdbx_seq_one_letter_code
_entity_poly.pdbx_strand_id
1 'polypeptide(L)'
;MKNQTKLAICVLTLLAIPALAQDRKVYLDWAPKPDKMKEYTGVNKPITRLSDVLAKHRGQANWTEDVIETERYSARWISMGPGEKTPTQFYGDDRTVWVIWGGQVRFTIKGQEPFVAKKGFLVQVPLRVPYSMETVGNEPSLRFEVTRGGGILPSYPVESRGAFGAPPPPKNGQHYVKVSYPSTLVGGGMDSYSGVNKPYLDFFKEFIEKYPTGGPRGGLFMGDHDNQAAIIRGMGVPIPPATNKGHFHIGNDEFWFILEGKIAYEIEGKGLLVSPAGDVVLALPGRFHRASWAPGQMDTRLAFNRSPSMQHNYAEDANGTQ
;
A
#
# COMPACT_ATOMS: atom_id res chain seq x y z
N MET A 1 -54.08 8.97 63.59
CA MET A 1 -52.73 8.48 63.27
C MET A 1 -52.36 8.95 61.84
N LYS A 2 -51.53 9.97 61.75
CA LYS A 2 -51.13 10.56 60.43
C LYS A 2 -49.75 10.00 60.06
N ASN A 3 -49.67 9.19 59.00
CA ASN A 3 -48.45 8.73 58.45
C ASN A 3 -47.86 9.83 57.49
N GLN A 4 -46.73 10.38 57.86
CA GLN A 4 -45.97 11.26 57.02
C GLN A 4 -44.93 10.43 56.30
N THR A 5 -45.09 10.28 55.00
CA THR A 5 -44.10 9.68 54.09
C THR A 5 -43.05 10.75 53.76
N LYS A 6 -41.82 10.55 54.22
CA LYS A 6 -40.70 11.40 53.89
C LYS A 6 -40.13 10.99 52.50
N LEU A 7 -40.26 11.88 51.52
CA LEU A 7 -39.68 11.73 50.19
C LEU A 7 -38.22 12.17 50.28
N ALA A 8 -37.27 11.24 50.13
CA ALA A 8 -35.85 11.53 50.04
C ALA A 8 -35.52 11.89 48.59
N ILE A 9 -35.22 13.14 48.33
CA ILE A 9 -34.70 13.62 47.03
C ILE A 9 -33.19 13.35 47.01
N CYS A 10 -32.77 12.33 46.27
CA CYS A 10 -31.35 12.14 45.90
C CYS A 10 -30.97 13.16 44.81
N VAL A 11 -30.23 14.18 45.17
CA VAL A 11 -29.60 15.09 44.23
C VAL A 11 -28.33 14.38 43.71
N LEU A 12 -28.41 13.82 42.49
CA LEU A 12 -27.22 13.37 41.76
C LEU A 12 -26.47 14.61 41.25
N THR A 13 -25.44 15.01 41.95
CA THR A 13 -24.45 15.96 41.41
C THR A 13 -23.63 15.25 40.33
N LEU A 14 -23.97 15.49 39.07
CA LEU A 14 -23.08 15.20 37.93
C LEU A 14 -21.83 16.09 38.08
N LEU A 15 -20.76 15.47 38.58
CA LEU A 15 -19.43 16.05 38.43
C LEU A 15 -19.09 15.99 36.93
N ALA A 16 -19.27 17.11 36.24
CA ALA A 16 -18.66 17.30 34.91
C ALA A 16 -17.15 17.28 35.11
N ILE A 17 -16.54 16.14 34.79
CA ILE A 17 -15.09 16.05 34.64
C ILE A 17 -14.78 16.92 33.43
N PRO A 18 -14.04 18.05 33.59
CA PRO A 18 -13.58 18.79 32.42
C PRO A 18 -12.75 17.80 31.62
N ALA A 19 -13.17 17.51 30.40
CA ALA A 19 -12.32 16.87 29.42
C ALA A 19 -11.08 17.80 29.33
N LEU A 20 -9.98 17.38 29.93
CA LEU A 20 -8.69 18.02 29.71
C LEU A 20 -8.45 17.93 28.22
N ALA A 21 -8.77 19.00 27.50
CA ALA A 21 -8.31 19.19 26.16
C ALA A 21 -6.78 19.06 26.26
N GLN A 22 -6.28 17.91 25.81
CA GLN A 22 -4.86 17.67 25.79
C GLN A 22 -4.31 18.74 24.84
N ASP A 23 -3.67 19.75 25.42
CA ASP A 23 -3.01 20.81 24.63
C ASP A 23 -2.12 20.11 23.62
N ARG A 24 -2.55 20.06 22.36
CA ARG A 24 -1.70 19.63 21.27
C ARG A 24 -0.60 20.67 21.16
N LYS A 25 0.54 20.35 21.76
CA LYS A 25 1.73 21.14 21.51
C LYS A 25 2.05 20.99 20.04
N VAL A 26 1.85 22.03 19.28
CA VAL A 26 2.36 22.13 17.91
C VAL A 26 3.83 22.50 18.03
N TYR A 27 4.71 21.64 17.57
CA TYR A 27 6.13 21.90 17.50
C TYR A 27 6.45 22.37 16.09
N LEU A 28 7.18 23.47 16.00
CA LEU A 28 7.82 23.91 14.76
C LEU A 28 9.30 23.58 14.89
N ASP A 29 9.78 22.73 14.00
CA ASP A 29 11.15 22.24 14.00
C ASP A 29 11.84 22.52 12.68
N TRP A 30 13.16 22.62 12.72
CA TRP A 30 13.97 22.63 11.52
C TRP A 30 14.25 21.19 11.09
N ALA A 31 13.61 20.73 10.02
CA ALA A 31 13.88 19.40 9.45
C ALA A 31 15.03 19.47 8.44
N PRO A 32 16.00 18.54 8.49
CA PRO A 32 17.06 18.48 7.50
C PRO A 32 16.49 18.09 6.14
N LYS A 33 16.62 18.98 5.17
CA LYS A 33 16.19 18.76 3.79
C LYS A 33 17.42 18.84 2.88
N PRO A 34 17.63 17.88 1.96
CA PRO A 34 18.77 17.92 1.05
C PRO A 34 18.70 19.14 0.11
N ASP A 35 19.82 19.79 -0.12
CA ASP A 35 19.92 20.90 -1.07
C ASP A 35 19.75 20.40 -2.52
N LYS A 36 20.20 19.18 -2.79
CA LYS A 36 20.08 18.54 -4.11
C LYS A 36 19.09 17.38 -4.03
N MET A 37 18.09 17.42 -4.90
CA MET A 37 17.11 16.34 -5.01
C MET A 37 17.73 15.10 -5.67
N LYS A 38 17.45 13.93 -5.10
CA LYS A 38 17.80 12.65 -5.73
C LYS A 38 17.12 12.56 -7.11
N GLU A 39 17.88 12.25 -8.16
CA GLU A 39 17.32 12.11 -9.49
C GLU A 39 16.62 10.75 -9.67
N TYR A 40 15.60 10.75 -10.53
CA TYR A 40 14.94 9.54 -10.96
C TYR A 40 15.85 8.79 -11.94
N THR A 41 16.22 7.57 -11.62
CA THR A 41 17.14 6.76 -12.43
C THR A 41 16.59 5.35 -12.66
N GLY A 42 17.08 4.68 -13.69
CA GLY A 42 16.64 3.32 -14.03
C GLY A 42 15.16 3.28 -14.40
N VAL A 43 14.42 2.39 -13.75
CA VAL A 43 12.97 2.23 -13.95
C VAL A 43 12.16 3.29 -13.22
N ASN A 44 12.75 3.94 -12.22
CA ASN A 44 12.06 4.94 -11.40
C ASN A 44 11.70 6.18 -12.21
N LYS A 45 10.42 6.56 -12.15
CA LYS A 45 9.87 7.76 -12.80
C LYS A 45 8.94 8.47 -11.82
N PRO A 46 8.77 9.79 -11.93
CA PRO A 46 7.79 10.51 -11.10
C PRO A 46 6.36 10.04 -11.36
N ILE A 47 6.10 9.53 -12.56
CA ILE A 47 4.85 8.87 -12.94
C ILE A 47 5.13 7.74 -13.93
N THR A 48 4.52 6.59 -13.71
CA THR A 48 4.47 5.47 -14.66
C THR A 48 3.04 5.28 -15.11
N ARG A 49 2.81 5.45 -16.41
CA ARG A 49 1.49 5.28 -17.02
C ARG A 49 1.20 3.82 -17.31
N LEU A 50 0.08 3.30 -16.81
CA LEU A 50 -0.34 1.95 -17.17
C LEU A 50 -0.56 1.80 -18.68
N SER A 51 -1.07 2.84 -19.35
CA SER A 51 -1.26 2.84 -20.80
C SER A 51 0.05 2.55 -21.57
N ASP A 52 1.17 3.12 -21.12
CA ASP A 52 2.46 2.94 -21.74
C ASP A 52 3.01 1.54 -21.51
N VAL A 53 2.83 1.01 -20.29
CA VAL A 53 3.19 -0.37 -19.94
C VAL A 53 2.41 -1.36 -20.82
N LEU A 54 1.09 -1.19 -20.94
CA LEU A 54 0.25 -2.05 -21.78
C LEU A 54 0.59 -1.93 -23.27
N ALA A 55 0.93 -0.73 -23.75
CA ALA A 55 1.34 -0.53 -25.14
C ALA A 55 2.65 -1.25 -25.46
N LYS A 56 3.62 -1.22 -24.53
CA LYS A 56 4.91 -1.92 -24.64
C LYS A 56 4.75 -3.44 -24.76
N HIS A 57 3.77 -4.01 -24.06
CA HIS A 57 3.55 -5.46 -23.98
C HIS A 57 2.35 -5.93 -24.79
N ARG A 58 1.90 -5.14 -25.79
CA ARG A 58 0.73 -5.47 -26.61
C ARG A 58 0.87 -6.86 -27.25
N GLY A 59 -0.14 -7.71 -27.08
CA GLY A 59 -0.18 -9.07 -27.63
C GLY A 59 0.61 -10.11 -26.85
N GLN A 60 1.24 -9.74 -25.74
CA GLN A 60 1.96 -10.68 -24.87
C GLN A 60 1.07 -11.08 -23.69
N ALA A 61 0.92 -12.39 -23.44
CA ALA A 61 0.19 -12.90 -22.29
C ALA A 61 1.04 -12.93 -21.01
N ASN A 62 2.34 -13.20 -21.15
CA ASN A 62 3.29 -13.37 -20.06
C ASN A 62 4.39 -12.31 -20.13
N TRP A 63 4.41 -11.40 -19.15
CA TRP A 63 5.45 -10.38 -19.04
C TRP A 63 5.52 -9.79 -17.64
N THR A 64 6.63 -9.18 -17.34
CA THR A 64 6.87 -8.40 -16.12
C THR A 64 7.50 -7.07 -16.50
N GLU A 65 7.05 -5.98 -15.88
CA GLU A 65 7.60 -4.63 -16.06
C GLU A 65 7.86 -4.00 -14.69
N ASP A 66 9.12 -3.83 -14.35
CA ASP A 66 9.54 -3.15 -13.13
C ASP A 66 9.29 -1.64 -13.29
N VAL A 67 8.65 -1.01 -12.31
CA VAL A 67 8.28 0.41 -12.34
C VAL A 67 8.81 1.21 -11.16
N ILE A 68 9.12 0.54 -10.06
CA ILE A 68 9.83 1.11 -8.91
C ILE A 68 10.90 0.13 -8.48
N GLU A 69 12.13 0.62 -8.36
CA GLU A 69 13.24 -0.12 -7.78
C GLU A 69 14.09 0.86 -6.96
N THR A 70 13.86 0.88 -5.66
CA THR A 70 14.57 1.71 -4.69
C THR A 70 15.13 0.84 -3.56
N GLU A 71 15.79 1.41 -2.60
CA GLU A 71 16.22 0.69 -1.41
C GLU A 71 15.04 0.17 -0.58
N ARG A 72 13.88 0.83 -0.70
CA ARG A 72 12.68 0.55 0.11
C ARG A 72 11.67 -0.32 -0.60
N TYR A 73 11.50 -0.11 -1.90
CA TYR A 73 10.45 -0.75 -2.69
C TYR A 73 10.98 -1.35 -3.97
N SER A 74 10.46 -2.53 -4.28
CA SER A 74 10.40 -3.07 -5.63
C SER A 74 8.93 -3.21 -5.99
N ALA A 75 8.51 -2.54 -7.07
CA ALA A 75 7.13 -2.65 -7.53
C ALA A 75 7.09 -2.85 -9.04
N ARG A 76 6.19 -3.75 -9.47
CA ARG A 76 6.13 -4.18 -10.86
C ARG A 76 4.74 -4.56 -11.31
N TRP A 77 4.49 -4.39 -12.57
CA TRP A 77 3.36 -5.01 -13.24
C TRP A 77 3.71 -6.43 -13.69
N ILE A 78 2.78 -7.36 -13.49
CA ILE A 78 2.92 -8.75 -13.90
C ILE A 78 1.66 -9.17 -14.64
N SER A 79 1.84 -9.69 -15.86
CA SER A 79 0.81 -10.40 -16.61
C SER A 79 1.17 -11.87 -16.68
N MET A 80 0.18 -12.73 -16.43
CA MET A 80 0.33 -14.19 -16.58
C MET A 80 -0.82 -14.74 -17.40
N GLY A 81 -0.50 -15.57 -18.38
CA GLY A 81 -1.46 -16.24 -19.25
C GLY A 81 -2.39 -17.22 -18.51
N PRO A 82 -3.50 -17.61 -19.14
CA PRO A 82 -4.42 -18.59 -18.57
C PRO A 82 -3.72 -19.91 -18.19
N GLY A 83 -4.00 -20.41 -16.99
CA GLY A 83 -3.42 -21.67 -16.48
C GLY A 83 -1.99 -21.55 -15.96
N GLU A 84 -1.31 -20.44 -16.17
CA GLU A 84 0.04 -20.22 -15.64
C GLU A 84 0.03 -20.16 -14.11
N LYS A 85 1.08 -20.74 -13.51
CA LYS A 85 1.24 -20.87 -12.06
C LYS A 85 2.60 -20.39 -11.61
N THR A 86 2.65 -19.74 -10.43
CA THR A 86 3.92 -19.52 -9.76
C THR A 86 4.31 -20.75 -8.95
N PRO A 87 5.61 -21.00 -8.73
CA PRO A 87 6.02 -21.93 -7.70
C PRO A 87 5.50 -21.48 -6.33
N THR A 88 5.40 -22.41 -5.36
CA THR A 88 5.19 -22.02 -3.98
C THR A 88 6.43 -21.31 -3.46
N GLN A 89 6.27 -20.11 -2.96
CA GLN A 89 7.34 -19.22 -2.53
C GLN A 89 6.93 -18.37 -1.34
N PHE A 90 7.87 -17.70 -0.70
CA PHE A 90 7.63 -16.71 0.34
C PHE A 90 8.79 -15.73 0.40
N TYR A 91 8.54 -14.53 0.94
CA TYR A 91 9.61 -13.60 1.31
C TYR A 91 9.93 -13.77 2.80
N GLY A 92 11.22 -13.85 3.13
CA GLY A 92 11.69 -14.16 4.48
C GLY A 92 11.56 -13.00 5.46
N ASP A 93 11.53 -11.79 4.96
CA ASP A 93 11.67 -10.54 5.71
C ASP A 93 10.73 -9.42 5.26
N ASP A 94 9.74 -9.74 4.41
CA ASP A 94 8.79 -8.75 3.92
C ASP A 94 7.37 -9.30 3.76
N ARG A 95 6.41 -8.40 3.88
CA ARG A 95 5.01 -8.59 3.51
C ARG A 95 4.82 -8.16 2.06
N THR A 96 4.34 -9.06 1.23
CA THR A 96 4.08 -8.80 -0.19
C THR A 96 2.64 -8.40 -0.42
N VAL A 97 2.41 -7.45 -1.31
CA VAL A 97 1.09 -6.90 -1.65
C VAL A 97 0.86 -6.98 -3.14
N TRP A 98 -0.38 -7.27 -3.53
CA TRP A 98 -0.84 -7.20 -4.92
C TRP A 98 -2.12 -6.38 -5.05
N VAL A 99 -2.17 -5.58 -6.10
CA VAL A 99 -3.41 -4.99 -6.62
C VAL A 99 -3.80 -5.78 -7.86
N ILE A 100 -4.95 -6.46 -7.81
CA ILE A 100 -5.44 -7.19 -8.99
C ILE A 100 -6.17 -6.21 -9.90
N TRP A 101 -5.67 -6.08 -11.13
CA TRP A 101 -6.17 -5.10 -12.09
C TRP A 101 -6.98 -5.68 -13.25
N GLY A 102 -6.72 -6.92 -13.62
CA GLY A 102 -7.43 -7.63 -14.69
C GLY A 102 -7.36 -9.14 -14.54
N GLY A 103 -8.26 -9.85 -15.22
CA GLY A 103 -8.37 -11.29 -15.14
C GLY A 103 -8.70 -11.79 -13.73
N GLN A 104 -8.34 -13.05 -13.47
CA GLN A 104 -8.59 -13.70 -12.18
C GLN A 104 -7.36 -14.48 -11.73
N VAL A 105 -7.04 -14.38 -10.44
CA VAL A 105 -5.89 -15.05 -9.82
C VAL A 105 -6.38 -15.88 -8.64
N ARG A 106 -6.15 -17.20 -8.67
CA ARG A 106 -6.31 -18.03 -7.48
C ARG A 106 -5.07 -17.89 -6.62
N PHE A 107 -5.26 -17.49 -5.38
CA PHE A 107 -4.25 -17.50 -4.33
C PHE A 107 -4.41 -18.74 -3.47
N THR A 108 -3.30 -19.45 -3.26
CA THR A 108 -3.16 -20.50 -2.25
C THR A 108 -2.12 -20.03 -1.25
N ILE A 109 -2.58 -19.67 -0.06
CA ILE A 109 -1.74 -19.13 1.02
C ILE A 109 -1.78 -20.12 2.18
N LYS A 110 -0.62 -20.51 2.70
CA LYS A 110 -0.55 -21.46 3.83
C LYS A 110 -1.33 -20.94 5.02
N GLY A 111 -2.25 -21.77 5.54
CA GLY A 111 -3.11 -21.41 6.68
C GLY A 111 -4.35 -20.60 6.32
N GLN A 112 -4.63 -20.39 5.03
CA GLN A 112 -5.85 -19.75 4.54
C GLN A 112 -6.56 -20.69 3.54
N GLU A 113 -7.89 -20.59 3.48
CA GLU A 113 -8.65 -21.21 2.40
C GLU A 113 -8.27 -20.55 1.07
N PRO A 114 -8.06 -21.32 -0.01
CA PRO A 114 -7.81 -20.78 -1.32
C PRO A 114 -8.96 -19.87 -1.78
N PHE A 115 -8.63 -18.73 -2.39
CA PHE A 115 -9.62 -17.81 -2.93
C PHE A 115 -9.22 -17.31 -4.33
N VAL A 116 -10.21 -16.82 -5.07
CA VAL A 116 -10.00 -16.21 -6.39
C VAL A 116 -10.16 -14.71 -6.27
N ALA A 117 -9.07 -14.00 -6.51
CA ALA A 117 -9.04 -12.55 -6.58
C ALA A 117 -9.28 -12.07 -8.00
N LYS A 118 -10.07 -11.02 -8.17
CA LYS A 118 -10.41 -10.37 -9.43
C LYS A 118 -10.11 -8.86 -9.36
N LYS A 119 -10.35 -8.13 -10.44
CA LYS A 119 -10.14 -6.69 -10.47
C LYS A 119 -10.74 -6.00 -9.23
N GLY A 120 -9.92 -5.17 -8.57
CA GLY A 120 -10.28 -4.45 -7.34
C GLY A 120 -9.92 -5.19 -6.05
N PHE A 121 -9.44 -6.44 -6.13
CA PHE A 121 -8.89 -7.09 -4.94
C PHE A 121 -7.51 -6.54 -4.61
N LEU A 122 -7.33 -6.17 -3.35
CA LEU A 122 -6.05 -5.92 -2.71
C LEU A 122 -5.69 -7.17 -1.91
N VAL A 123 -4.57 -7.80 -2.22
CA VAL A 123 -4.15 -9.06 -1.59
C VAL A 123 -2.82 -8.82 -0.88
N GLN A 124 -2.62 -9.43 0.28
CA GLN A 124 -1.34 -9.40 0.98
C GLN A 124 -0.97 -10.76 1.54
N VAL A 125 0.32 -11.05 1.60
CA VAL A 125 0.86 -12.25 2.24
C VAL A 125 1.93 -11.82 3.25
N PRO A 126 1.83 -12.25 4.51
CA PRO A 126 2.83 -11.97 5.53
C PRO A 126 4.19 -12.57 5.17
N LEU A 127 5.25 -12.04 5.79
CA LEU A 127 6.58 -12.65 5.67
C LEU A 127 6.57 -14.11 6.12
N ARG A 128 7.41 -14.94 5.52
CA ARG A 128 7.59 -16.39 5.81
C ARG A 128 6.35 -17.27 5.62
N VAL A 129 5.27 -16.73 5.09
CA VAL A 129 4.06 -17.50 4.77
C VAL A 129 4.14 -17.98 3.33
N PRO A 130 4.24 -19.29 3.07
CA PRO A 130 4.26 -19.84 1.73
C PRO A 130 2.96 -19.57 0.97
N TYR A 131 3.09 -19.18 -0.28
CA TYR A 131 1.97 -18.95 -1.18
C TYR A 131 2.31 -19.32 -2.62
N SER A 132 1.28 -19.57 -3.40
CA SER A 132 1.34 -19.68 -4.85
C SER A 132 0.16 -18.97 -5.49
N MET A 133 0.30 -18.65 -6.77
CA MET A 133 -0.72 -18.01 -7.57
C MET A 133 -0.94 -18.80 -8.86
N GLU A 134 -2.20 -18.81 -9.34
CA GLU A 134 -2.58 -19.40 -10.61
C GLU A 134 -3.53 -18.44 -11.34
N THR A 135 -3.25 -18.13 -12.59
CA THR A 135 -4.21 -17.43 -13.44
C THR A 135 -5.33 -18.39 -13.81
N VAL A 136 -6.56 -18.07 -13.41
CA VAL A 136 -7.75 -18.87 -13.69
C VAL A 136 -8.66 -18.15 -14.69
N GLY A 137 -9.49 -18.93 -15.39
CA GLY A 137 -10.31 -18.40 -16.48
C GLY A 137 -9.57 -18.41 -17.82
N ASN A 138 -10.11 -17.69 -18.80
CA ASN A 138 -9.66 -17.75 -20.20
C ASN A 138 -8.82 -16.53 -20.64
N GLU A 139 -8.59 -15.60 -19.73
CA GLU A 139 -7.85 -14.36 -20.02
C GLU A 139 -6.61 -14.27 -19.14
N PRO A 140 -5.57 -13.58 -19.62
CA PRO A 140 -4.41 -13.27 -18.78
C PRO A 140 -4.82 -12.48 -17.54
N SER A 141 -4.18 -12.76 -16.41
CA SER A 141 -4.28 -11.92 -15.22
C SER A 141 -3.29 -10.78 -15.29
N LEU A 142 -3.71 -9.60 -14.82
CA LEU A 142 -2.85 -8.43 -14.67
C LEU A 142 -2.88 -7.99 -13.21
N ARG A 143 -1.71 -7.88 -12.60
CA ARG A 143 -1.56 -7.45 -11.20
C ARG A 143 -0.34 -6.56 -11.01
N PHE A 144 -0.46 -5.66 -10.05
CA PHE A 144 0.64 -4.84 -9.57
C PHE A 144 1.16 -5.45 -8.27
N GLU A 145 2.42 -5.83 -8.23
CA GLU A 145 3.10 -6.43 -7.08
C GLU A 145 3.98 -5.40 -6.39
N VAL A 146 3.97 -5.39 -5.07
CA VAL A 146 4.82 -4.55 -4.22
C VAL A 146 5.53 -5.42 -3.21
N THR A 147 6.86 -5.35 -3.20
CA THR A 147 7.75 -6.01 -2.25
C THR A 147 8.77 -5.02 -1.71
N ARG A 148 9.57 -5.46 -0.76
CA ARG A 148 10.73 -4.71 -0.29
C ARG A 148 11.76 -4.56 -1.42
N GLY A 149 12.40 -3.39 -1.48
CA GLY A 149 13.48 -3.11 -2.39
C GLY A 149 14.82 -3.72 -1.98
N GLY A 150 15.88 -3.30 -2.65
CA GLY A 150 17.22 -3.79 -2.36
C GLY A 150 17.52 -5.18 -2.93
N GLY A 151 16.77 -5.62 -3.97
CA GLY A 151 17.04 -6.86 -4.67
C GLY A 151 16.66 -8.14 -3.92
N ILE A 152 15.72 -8.05 -2.98
CA ILE A 152 15.22 -9.20 -2.22
C ILE A 152 14.55 -10.20 -3.16
N LEU A 153 14.92 -11.46 -3.00
CA LEU A 153 14.39 -12.57 -3.78
C LEU A 153 13.53 -13.49 -2.92
N PRO A 154 12.52 -14.15 -3.51
CA PRO A 154 11.71 -15.12 -2.78
C PRO A 154 12.51 -16.36 -2.44
N SER A 155 12.14 -16.99 -1.32
CA SER A 155 12.59 -18.32 -0.91
C SER A 155 11.54 -19.37 -1.26
N TYR A 156 11.96 -20.63 -1.34
CA TYR A 156 11.11 -21.74 -1.75
C TYR A 156 11.09 -22.80 -0.65
N PRO A 157 9.89 -23.21 -0.15
CA PRO A 157 9.79 -24.26 0.86
C PRO A 157 10.44 -25.56 0.39
N VAL A 158 11.17 -26.24 1.28
CA VAL A 158 11.80 -27.55 0.95
C VAL A 158 10.76 -28.60 0.60
N GLU A 159 9.60 -28.56 1.26
CA GLU A 159 8.48 -29.47 1.05
C GLU A 159 7.74 -29.27 -0.27
N SER A 160 7.98 -28.16 -0.96
CA SER A 160 7.29 -27.86 -2.23
C SER A 160 7.75 -28.70 -3.43
N ARG A 161 8.73 -29.58 -3.22
CA ARG A 161 9.22 -30.54 -4.24
C ARG A 161 8.20 -31.62 -4.56
N GLY A 162 7.05 -31.33 -5.05
CA GLY A 162 6.11 -32.38 -5.41
C GLY A 162 4.73 -31.87 -5.80
N ALA A 163 4.11 -31.09 -4.93
CA ALA A 163 2.75 -30.58 -5.17
C ALA A 163 2.72 -29.32 -6.04
N PHE A 164 3.80 -28.51 -6.03
CA PHE A 164 3.86 -27.16 -6.65
C PHE A 164 5.08 -26.95 -7.54
N GLY A 165 5.75 -28.04 -7.93
CA GLY A 165 6.95 -27.98 -8.76
C GLY A 165 8.24 -27.67 -7.98
N ALA A 166 9.36 -27.97 -8.61
CA ALA A 166 10.67 -27.59 -8.11
C ALA A 166 10.79 -26.05 -8.11
N PRO A 167 11.63 -25.47 -7.22
CA PRO A 167 11.98 -24.06 -7.33
C PRO A 167 12.56 -23.78 -8.72
N PRO A 168 12.37 -22.58 -9.27
CA PRO A 168 12.96 -22.22 -10.56
C PRO A 168 14.48 -22.38 -10.51
N PRO A 169 15.16 -22.61 -11.66
CA PRO A 169 16.60 -22.65 -11.70
C PRO A 169 17.17 -21.37 -11.06
N PRO A 170 18.23 -21.47 -10.24
CA PRO A 170 18.88 -20.29 -9.70
C PRO A 170 19.45 -19.44 -10.83
N LYS A 171 19.48 -18.12 -10.67
CA LYS A 171 20.12 -17.23 -11.62
C LYS A 171 21.62 -17.48 -11.64
N ASN A 172 22.30 -17.12 -12.76
CA ASN A 172 23.74 -17.26 -12.88
C ASN A 172 24.48 -16.69 -11.66
N GLY A 173 25.42 -17.43 -11.13
CA GLY A 173 26.17 -17.07 -9.93
C GLY A 173 25.44 -17.30 -8.60
N GLN A 174 24.25 -17.88 -8.63
CA GLN A 174 23.46 -18.23 -7.43
C GLN A 174 23.32 -19.74 -7.31
N HIS A 175 23.10 -20.22 -6.09
CA HIS A 175 22.72 -21.60 -5.78
C HIS A 175 21.78 -21.58 -4.57
N TYR A 176 20.97 -22.63 -4.43
CA TYR A 176 20.08 -22.76 -3.28
C TYR A 176 20.80 -23.38 -2.10
N VAL A 177 20.64 -22.75 -0.94
CA VAL A 177 21.11 -23.25 0.36
C VAL A 177 19.91 -23.54 1.24
N LYS A 178 19.90 -24.66 1.91
CA LYS A 178 18.88 -24.97 2.91
C LYS A 178 19.09 -24.08 4.12
N VAL A 179 18.07 -23.28 4.45
CA VAL A 179 18.08 -22.34 5.58
C VAL A 179 16.95 -22.61 6.55
N SER A 180 17.07 -22.13 7.77
CA SER A 180 16.01 -22.13 8.77
C SER A 180 15.88 -20.73 9.38
N TYR A 181 14.67 -20.38 9.79
CA TYR A 181 14.41 -19.13 10.50
C TYR A 181 14.23 -19.42 11.97
N PRO A 182 15.00 -18.76 12.87
CA PRO A 182 14.78 -18.87 14.31
C PRO A 182 13.38 -18.37 14.68
N SER A 183 12.69 -19.10 15.55
CA SER A 183 11.34 -18.73 16.02
C SER A 183 11.29 -17.39 16.76
N THR A 184 12.43 -16.92 17.26
CA THR A 184 12.59 -15.66 17.99
C THR A 184 12.69 -14.42 17.10
N LEU A 185 12.87 -14.57 15.79
CA LEU A 185 12.92 -13.44 14.83
C LEU A 185 11.54 -13.02 14.33
N VAL A 186 10.53 -13.15 15.14
CA VAL A 186 9.18 -12.76 14.77
C VAL A 186 8.99 -11.29 15.12
N GLY A 187 8.96 -10.43 14.13
CA GLY A 187 8.46 -9.06 14.28
C GLY A 187 6.96 -9.13 14.56
N GLY A 188 6.50 -8.54 15.66
CA GLY A 188 5.12 -8.64 16.10
C GLY A 188 4.13 -8.28 14.99
N GLY A 189 3.31 -9.24 14.56
CA GLY A 189 2.27 -9.08 13.56
C GLY A 189 2.72 -9.08 12.10
N MET A 190 4.01 -9.14 11.80
CA MET A 190 4.50 -9.15 10.40
C MET A 190 4.26 -10.47 9.68
N ASP A 191 4.35 -11.58 10.40
CA ASP A 191 4.18 -12.95 9.92
C ASP A 191 2.74 -13.47 10.04
N SER A 192 1.79 -12.60 10.38
CA SER A 192 0.41 -12.97 10.64
C SER A 192 -0.61 -12.01 10.01
N TYR A 193 -1.86 -12.47 9.97
CA TYR A 193 -3.03 -11.66 9.68
C TYR A 193 -3.66 -11.19 11.01
N SER A 194 -3.25 -10.02 11.47
CA SER A 194 -3.78 -9.42 12.71
C SER A 194 -4.08 -7.94 12.49
N GLY A 195 -4.98 -7.39 13.30
CA GLY A 195 -5.39 -5.99 13.19
C GLY A 195 -6.04 -5.68 11.84
N VAL A 196 -5.45 -4.74 11.11
CA VAL A 196 -5.90 -4.34 9.76
C VAL A 196 -5.46 -5.33 8.68
N ASN A 197 -4.48 -6.18 8.96
CA ASN A 197 -3.93 -7.11 8.00
C ASN A 197 -4.89 -8.28 7.77
N LYS A 198 -5.40 -8.39 6.56
CA LYS A 198 -6.28 -9.47 6.09
C LYS A 198 -5.71 -10.10 4.82
N PRO A 199 -6.01 -11.35 4.50
CA PRO A 199 -5.54 -11.97 3.27
C PRO A 199 -5.89 -11.17 2.02
N TYR A 200 -7.08 -10.61 2.00
CA TYR A 200 -7.54 -9.73 0.92
C TYR A 200 -8.61 -8.76 1.38
N LEU A 201 -8.83 -7.74 0.55
CA LEU A 201 -9.91 -6.77 0.63
C LEU A 201 -10.48 -6.60 -0.78
N ASP A 202 -11.79 -6.73 -0.95
CA ASP A 202 -12.48 -6.39 -2.19
C ASP A 202 -12.83 -4.91 -2.16
N PHE A 203 -12.02 -4.08 -2.84
CA PHE A 203 -12.18 -2.63 -2.86
C PHE A 203 -13.55 -2.19 -3.37
N PHE A 204 -14.08 -2.84 -4.41
CA PHE A 204 -15.40 -2.46 -4.95
C PHE A 204 -16.50 -2.72 -3.93
N LYS A 205 -16.51 -3.89 -3.32
CA LYS A 205 -17.53 -4.27 -2.34
C LYS A 205 -17.40 -3.50 -1.02
N GLU A 206 -16.18 -3.38 -0.52
CA GLU A 206 -15.96 -2.83 0.83
C GLU A 206 -15.88 -1.29 0.85
N PHE A 207 -15.57 -0.65 -0.28
CA PHE A 207 -15.48 0.81 -0.38
C PHE A 207 -16.47 1.41 -1.36
N ILE A 208 -16.49 0.99 -2.63
CA ILE A 208 -17.34 1.63 -3.64
C ILE A 208 -18.83 1.39 -3.36
N GLU A 209 -19.24 0.14 -3.19
CA GLU A 209 -20.65 -0.20 -2.93
C GLU A 209 -21.13 0.33 -1.57
N LYS A 210 -20.28 0.26 -0.56
CA LYS A 210 -20.61 0.67 0.80
C LYS A 210 -20.64 2.19 0.97
N TYR A 211 -19.84 2.93 0.21
CA TYR A 211 -19.68 4.37 0.31
C TYR A 211 -19.70 5.04 -1.08
N PRO A 212 -20.82 4.96 -1.83
CA PRO A 212 -20.85 5.41 -3.23
C PRO A 212 -20.61 6.91 -3.40
N THR A 213 -21.01 7.73 -2.43
CA THR A 213 -20.90 9.20 -2.47
C THR A 213 -19.85 9.78 -1.54
N GLY A 214 -19.06 8.95 -0.93
CA GLY A 214 -18.06 9.35 0.04
C GLY A 214 -17.57 8.14 0.81
N GLY A 215 -16.90 8.37 1.92
CA GLY A 215 -16.40 7.29 2.77
C GLY A 215 -15.32 7.79 3.71
N PRO A 216 -14.83 6.93 4.60
CA PRO A 216 -13.71 7.31 5.45
C PRO A 216 -12.56 7.74 4.55
N ARG A 217 -12.00 8.91 4.83
CA ARG A 217 -10.86 9.48 4.08
C ARG A 217 -9.61 8.63 4.16
N GLY A 218 -9.60 7.60 4.94
CA GLY A 218 -8.46 6.70 5.08
C GLY A 218 -8.82 5.43 5.81
N GLY A 219 -8.18 4.37 5.41
CA GLY A 219 -8.20 3.08 6.09
C GLY A 219 -6.90 2.37 5.77
N LEU A 220 -6.29 1.74 6.76
CA LEU A 220 -5.15 0.89 6.50
C LEU A 220 -5.62 -0.41 5.86
N PHE A 221 -5.04 -0.73 4.71
CA PHE A 221 -5.12 -2.06 4.12
C PHE A 221 -4.02 -2.97 4.68
N MET A 222 -2.84 -2.40 4.90
CA MET A 222 -1.68 -3.05 5.48
C MET A 222 -1.07 -2.13 6.54
N GLY A 223 -0.73 -2.67 7.69
CA GLY A 223 -0.07 -1.94 8.76
C GLY A 223 0.72 -2.87 9.66
N ASP A 224 2.01 -2.68 9.72
CA ASP A 224 2.93 -3.25 10.69
C ASP A 224 4.04 -2.21 10.99
N HIS A 225 5.06 -2.58 11.75
CA HIS A 225 6.08 -1.61 12.15
C HIS A 225 6.99 -1.15 11.00
N ASP A 226 7.05 -1.91 9.88
CA ASP A 226 7.89 -1.59 8.73
C ASP A 226 7.12 -1.08 7.53
N ASN A 227 5.83 -1.42 7.46
CA ASN A 227 5.04 -1.20 6.25
C ASN A 227 3.69 -0.57 6.58
N GLN A 228 3.29 0.35 5.75
CA GLN A 228 1.96 0.92 5.76
C GLN A 228 1.44 1.06 4.33
N ALA A 229 0.21 0.61 4.09
CA ALA A 229 -0.52 0.91 2.87
C ALA A 229 -1.91 1.43 3.25
N ALA A 230 -2.18 2.69 2.93
CA ALA A 230 -3.42 3.37 3.26
C ALA A 230 -4.27 3.58 2.02
N ILE A 231 -5.55 3.21 2.09
CA ILE A 231 -6.55 3.58 1.09
C ILE A 231 -7.07 4.96 1.44
N ILE A 232 -6.88 5.93 0.56
CA ILE A 232 -7.34 7.31 0.74
C ILE A 232 -8.32 7.62 -0.38
N ARG A 233 -9.58 7.86 0.00
CA ARG A 233 -10.70 8.11 -0.92
C ARG A 233 -11.38 9.42 -0.61
N GLY A 234 -11.68 10.20 -1.63
CA GLY A 234 -12.31 11.50 -1.47
C GLY A 234 -12.70 12.15 -2.78
N MET A 235 -13.22 13.37 -2.68
CA MET A 235 -13.70 14.15 -3.80
C MET A 235 -13.46 15.64 -3.54
N GLY A 236 -13.11 16.39 -4.60
CA GLY A 236 -13.16 17.85 -4.55
C GLY A 236 -12.13 18.52 -3.66
N VAL A 237 -10.96 17.91 -3.48
CA VAL A 237 -9.83 18.61 -2.86
C VAL A 237 -9.15 19.46 -3.94
N PRO A 238 -9.30 20.79 -3.92
CA PRO A 238 -8.78 21.65 -4.97
C PRO A 238 -7.25 21.61 -5.00
N ILE A 239 -6.68 22.00 -6.14
CA ILE A 239 -5.24 22.20 -6.25
C ILE A 239 -4.87 23.34 -5.31
N PRO A 240 -4.02 23.10 -4.29
CA PRO A 240 -3.61 24.14 -3.37
C PRO A 240 -2.79 25.21 -4.10
N PRO A 241 -2.70 26.43 -3.56
CA PRO A 241 -1.85 27.49 -4.15
C PRO A 241 -0.37 27.04 -4.17
N ALA A 242 0.40 27.59 -5.09
CA ALA A 242 1.82 27.26 -5.27
C ALA A 242 2.69 27.47 -4.01
N THR A 243 2.24 28.30 -3.07
CA THR A 243 2.88 28.50 -1.75
C THR A 243 2.75 27.26 -0.85
N ASN A 244 1.73 26.43 -1.01
CA ASN A 244 1.58 25.19 -0.27
C ASN A 244 2.45 24.11 -0.92
N LYS A 245 3.60 23.82 -0.35
CA LYS A 245 4.53 22.81 -0.84
C LYS A 245 4.14 21.37 -0.44
N GLY A 246 3.16 21.22 0.44
CA GLY A 246 2.80 19.90 1.00
C GLY A 246 3.80 19.43 2.04
N HIS A 247 4.22 18.17 1.96
CA HIS A 247 5.17 17.57 2.89
C HIS A 247 6.26 16.77 2.15
N PHE A 248 7.28 16.36 2.90
CA PHE A 248 8.34 15.46 2.41
C PHE A 248 8.70 14.43 3.48
N HIS A 249 9.34 13.35 3.06
CA HIS A 249 9.94 12.35 3.93
C HIS A 249 11.47 12.45 3.84
N ILE A 250 12.15 12.37 4.99
CA ILE A 250 13.62 12.52 5.03
C ILE A 250 14.31 11.30 4.45
N GLY A 251 13.92 10.10 4.86
CA GLY A 251 14.60 8.85 4.51
C GLY A 251 13.70 7.81 3.86
N ASN A 252 12.53 8.20 3.36
CA ASN A 252 11.55 7.30 2.79
C ASN A 252 11.10 7.77 1.41
N ASP A 253 10.98 6.83 0.48
CA ASP A 253 10.21 7.01 -0.74
C ASP A 253 8.73 6.85 -0.38
N GLU A 254 7.87 7.65 -0.96
CA GLU A 254 6.44 7.41 -0.95
C GLU A 254 5.94 7.23 -2.37
N PHE A 255 5.04 6.28 -2.58
CA PHE A 255 4.40 6.14 -3.87
C PHE A 255 2.91 5.83 -3.72
N TRP A 256 2.18 6.13 -4.79
CA TRP A 256 0.74 5.94 -4.84
C TRP A 256 0.36 5.14 -6.06
N PHE A 257 -0.53 4.16 -5.85
CA PHE A 257 -1.24 3.47 -6.89
C PHE A 257 -2.65 4.05 -6.99
N ILE A 258 -3.08 4.47 -8.17
CA ILE A 258 -4.40 5.07 -8.36
C ILE A 258 -5.42 3.96 -8.60
N LEU A 259 -6.34 3.79 -7.64
CA LEU A 259 -7.38 2.74 -7.70
C LEU A 259 -8.61 3.18 -8.48
N GLU A 260 -8.98 4.47 -8.37
CA GLU A 260 -10.20 5.04 -8.95
C GLU A 260 -9.99 6.51 -9.31
N GLY A 261 -10.61 6.95 -10.40
CA GLY A 261 -10.67 8.37 -10.77
C GLY A 261 -9.37 8.91 -11.35
N LYS A 262 -9.05 10.16 -11.00
CA LYS A 262 -7.89 10.88 -11.50
C LYS A 262 -7.36 11.86 -10.45
N ILE A 263 -6.15 11.66 -9.99
CA ILE A 263 -5.52 12.45 -8.94
C ILE A 263 -4.41 13.31 -9.53
N ALA A 264 -4.36 14.58 -9.14
CA ALA A 264 -3.27 15.48 -9.47
C ALA A 264 -2.25 15.49 -8.34
N TYR A 265 -0.98 15.30 -8.69
CA TYR A 265 0.16 15.37 -7.77
C TYR A 265 1.07 16.52 -8.18
N GLU A 266 1.50 17.31 -7.23
CA GLU A 266 2.62 18.20 -7.42
C GLU A 266 3.83 17.66 -6.68
N ILE A 267 4.92 17.43 -7.42
CA ILE A 267 6.16 16.89 -6.89
C ILE A 267 7.28 17.91 -7.17
N GLU A 268 8.02 18.26 -6.14
CA GLU A 268 9.13 19.22 -6.22
C GLU A 268 10.12 18.86 -7.34
N GLY A 269 10.33 19.83 -8.23
CA GLY A 269 11.20 19.71 -9.40
C GLY A 269 10.62 18.89 -10.56
N LYS A 270 9.33 18.44 -10.46
CA LYS A 270 8.65 17.70 -11.54
C LYS A 270 7.32 18.34 -11.96
N GLY A 271 6.84 19.34 -11.20
CA GLY A 271 5.60 20.04 -11.50
C GLY A 271 4.35 19.20 -11.25
N LEU A 272 3.28 19.58 -11.91
CA LEU A 272 1.96 18.97 -11.77
C LEU A 272 1.84 17.72 -12.66
N LEU A 273 1.54 16.59 -12.03
CA LEU A 273 1.34 15.29 -12.67
C LEU A 273 -0.10 14.84 -12.45
N VAL A 274 -0.85 14.59 -13.52
CA VAL A 274 -2.22 14.08 -13.41
C VAL A 274 -2.24 12.60 -13.73
N SER A 275 -2.70 11.79 -12.78
CA SER A 275 -2.64 10.32 -12.80
C SER A 275 -4.02 9.71 -12.77
N PRO A 276 -4.51 9.11 -13.86
CA PRO A 276 -5.72 8.30 -13.89
C PRO A 276 -5.52 6.94 -13.19
N ALA A 277 -6.63 6.24 -12.97
CA ALA A 277 -6.65 4.90 -12.39
C ALA A 277 -5.73 3.92 -13.15
N GLY A 278 -4.94 3.15 -12.42
CA GLY A 278 -3.91 2.26 -12.90
C GLY A 278 -2.50 2.85 -12.93
N ASP A 279 -2.36 4.16 -12.89
CA ASP A 279 -1.05 4.80 -12.86
C ASP A 279 -0.38 4.68 -11.48
N VAL A 280 0.94 4.81 -11.50
CA VAL A 280 1.78 4.83 -10.30
C VAL A 280 2.55 6.14 -10.25
N VAL A 281 2.50 6.81 -9.10
CA VAL A 281 3.24 8.06 -8.84
C VAL A 281 4.23 7.83 -7.73
N LEU A 282 5.48 8.28 -7.91
CA LEU A 282 6.58 8.08 -6.96
C LEU A 282 7.19 9.43 -6.57
N ALA A 283 7.28 9.68 -5.26
CA ALA A 283 8.07 10.75 -4.69
C ALA A 283 9.33 10.17 -4.01
N LEU A 284 10.50 10.54 -4.51
CA LEU A 284 11.78 10.17 -3.89
C LEU A 284 12.02 10.96 -2.59
N PRO A 285 12.87 10.45 -1.66
CA PRO A 285 13.15 11.12 -0.40
C PRO A 285 13.54 12.58 -0.55
N GLY A 286 13.12 13.41 0.38
CA GLY A 286 13.43 14.82 0.43
C GLY A 286 12.64 15.72 -0.51
N ARG A 287 11.77 15.17 -1.39
CA ARG A 287 10.95 15.98 -2.31
C ARG A 287 9.64 16.37 -1.65
N PHE A 288 9.33 17.64 -1.61
CA PHE A 288 7.98 18.09 -1.30
C PHE A 288 6.99 17.50 -2.32
N HIS A 289 5.88 17.04 -1.80
CA HIS A 289 4.78 16.54 -2.63
C HIS A 289 3.43 16.77 -1.96
N ARG A 290 2.40 16.84 -2.80
CA ARG A 290 1.01 17.00 -2.40
C ARG A 290 0.10 16.39 -3.44
N ALA A 291 -1.11 16.02 -3.04
CA ALA A 291 -2.14 15.52 -3.92
C ALA A 291 -3.39 16.39 -3.86
N SER A 292 -4.11 16.45 -4.97
CA SER A 292 -5.41 17.11 -5.07
C SER A 292 -6.34 16.28 -5.94
N TRP A 293 -7.63 16.38 -5.68
CA TRP A 293 -8.66 15.56 -6.31
C TRP A 293 -9.64 16.42 -7.09
N ALA A 294 -10.05 15.93 -8.27
CA ALA A 294 -10.95 16.67 -9.11
C ALA A 294 -12.32 16.89 -8.42
N PRO A 295 -12.95 18.06 -8.60
CA PRO A 295 -14.30 18.25 -8.11
C PRO A 295 -15.29 17.39 -8.89
N GLY A 296 -16.33 16.91 -8.22
CA GLY A 296 -17.46 16.22 -8.83
C GLY A 296 -17.24 14.74 -9.18
N GLN A 297 -16.08 14.16 -8.86
CA GLN A 297 -15.84 12.72 -9.00
C GLN A 297 -15.15 12.17 -7.76
N MET A 298 -15.35 10.88 -7.51
CA MET A 298 -14.62 10.16 -6.47
C MET A 298 -13.29 9.70 -7.03
N ASP A 299 -12.25 9.94 -6.26
CA ASP A 299 -10.88 9.51 -6.56
C ASP A 299 -10.35 8.68 -5.39
N THR A 300 -9.60 7.63 -5.70
CA THR A 300 -9.01 6.77 -4.68
C THR A 300 -7.58 6.42 -5.02
N ARG A 301 -6.71 6.54 -4.04
CA ARG A 301 -5.32 6.09 -4.12
C ARG A 301 -5.01 5.09 -3.02
N LEU A 302 -4.06 4.23 -3.26
CA LEU A 302 -3.38 3.42 -2.28
C LEU A 302 -2.00 4.03 -2.06
N ALA A 303 -1.76 4.56 -0.85
CA ALA A 303 -0.50 5.20 -0.48
C ALA A 303 0.40 4.21 0.26
N PHE A 304 1.63 4.08 -0.20
CA PHE A 304 2.62 3.18 0.41
C PHE A 304 3.72 3.97 1.11
N ASN A 305 3.89 3.68 2.38
CA ASN A 305 4.95 4.21 3.23
C ASN A 305 5.70 3.07 3.93
N ARG A 306 7.01 3.24 4.10
CA ARG A 306 7.87 2.23 4.73
C ARG A 306 8.84 2.86 5.72
N SER A 307 9.05 2.18 6.86
CA SER A 307 10.10 2.52 7.84
C SER A 307 11.49 2.71 7.18
N PRO A 308 12.42 3.52 7.77
CA PRO A 308 12.34 4.06 9.12
C PRO A 308 11.66 5.42 9.25
N SER A 309 11.29 6.11 8.21
CA SER A 309 10.75 7.46 8.29
C SER A 309 9.43 7.57 7.54
N MET A 310 8.35 7.16 8.20
CA MET A 310 6.99 7.43 7.72
C MET A 310 6.50 8.82 8.17
N GLN A 311 7.35 9.62 8.80
CA GLN A 311 7.00 10.94 9.28
C GLN A 311 6.82 11.90 8.11
N HIS A 312 5.71 12.63 8.14
CA HIS A 312 5.41 13.71 7.22
C HIS A 312 5.99 15.01 7.77
N ASN A 313 6.92 15.60 7.04
CA ASN A 313 7.52 16.89 7.40
C ASN A 313 6.85 17.98 6.55
N TYR A 314 5.85 18.64 7.12
CA TYR A 314 5.10 19.69 6.43
C TYR A 314 5.90 20.98 6.38
N ALA A 315 5.88 21.67 5.24
CA ALA A 315 6.32 23.05 5.20
C ALA A 315 5.42 23.91 6.11
N GLU A 316 5.98 24.95 6.74
CA GLU A 316 5.23 25.84 7.63
C GLU A 316 4.00 26.47 6.94
N ASP A 317 4.10 26.73 5.64
CA ASP A 317 3.04 27.27 4.78
C ASP A 317 2.08 26.19 4.24
N ALA A 318 2.34 24.92 4.48
CA ALA A 318 1.44 23.83 4.13
C ALA A 318 0.28 23.78 5.14
N ASN A 319 -0.67 24.67 5.00
CA ASN A 319 -1.89 24.68 5.81
C ASN A 319 -2.57 23.32 5.76
N GLY A 320 -2.28 22.46 6.72
CA GLY A 320 -2.84 21.16 7.10
C GLY A 320 -4.05 20.52 6.41
N THR A 321 -4.37 20.94 5.20
CA THR A 321 -5.43 20.38 4.35
C THR A 321 -4.84 19.31 3.45
N GLN A 322 -4.72 18.11 4.00
CA GLN A 322 -4.63 16.87 3.22
C GLN A 322 -5.91 16.08 3.33
#